data_66bd26ae7d9d1363088ae57e1bbc1733
#
_entry.id   66bd26ae7d9d1363088ae57e1bbc1733
#
_cell.length_a   1.000
_cell.length_b   1.000
_cell.length_c   1.000
_cell.angle_alpha   90.00
_cell.angle_beta   90.00
_cell.angle_gamma   90.00
#
_symmetry.space_group_name_H-M   'P 1'
#
loop_
_entity.id
_entity.type
_entity.pdbx_description
1 polymer ?
#
loop_
_entity_poly.entity_id
_entity_poly.type
_entity_poly.pdbx_seq_one_letter_code
_entity_poly.pdbx_strand_id
1 'polypeptide(L)'
;EGQIEEAAARAKAAGKEGWLFGLDNPSIMPFLENSANREYREQMLTAYLNRCNNNNENDNKEVIKRLVELRLQKAKILGYESCADFILSDRMAKTPEAVYNLLDQIWAPALKVAKSELADIQAMIREEGGKFAPEAWDWRYYASKAKSKRFSIDESQLAPYFKLENVREGIFYVANKLYGLTF
;
A
#
# COMPACT_ATOMS: atom_id res chain seq x y z
N GLU A 1 7.03 14.58 11.78
CA GLU A 1 7.41 15.99 11.52
C GLU A 1 7.57 16.25 10.03
N GLY A 2 8.47 15.58 9.30
CA GLY A 2 8.75 15.84 7.88
C GLY A 2 7.53 15.81 6.95
N GLN A 3 6.54 14.96 7.20
CA GLN A 3 5.30 14.94 6.41
C GLN A 3 4.42 16.17 6.61
N ILE A 4 4.39 16.71 7.81
CA ILE A 4 3.63 17.93 8.12
C ILE A 4 4.28 19.13 7.43
N GLU A 5 5.61 19.18 7.43
CA GLU A 5 6.38 20.20 6.74
C GLU A 5 6.19 20.14 5.23
N GLU A 6 6.22 18.93 4.64
CA GLU A 6 5.96 18.73 3.22
C GLU A 6 4.53 19.11 2.84
N ALA A 7 3.52 18.71 3.65
CA ALA A 7 2.13 19.06 3.42
C ALA A 7 1.89 20.57 3.52
N ALA A 8 2.57 21.26 4.45
CA ALA A 8 2.53 22.72 4.55
C ALA A 8 3.19 23.39 3.33
N ALA A 9 4.33 22.89 2.87
CA ALA A 9 5.00 23.37 1.67
C ALA A 9 4.12 23.20 0.41
N ARG A 10 3.45 22.04 0.27
CA ARG A 10 2.48 21.76 -0.81
C ARG A 10 1.29 22.74 -0.76
N ALA A 11 0.74 22.99 0.42
CA ALA A 11 -0.35 23.95 0.60
C ALA A 11 0.08 25.35 0.17
N LYS A 12 1.23 25.83 0.64
CA LYS A 12 1.81 27.11 0.27
C LYS A 12 2.05 27.24 -1.24
N ALA A 13 2.61 26.21 -1.87
CA ALA A 13 2.83 26.19 -3.32
C ALA A 13 1.52 26.25 -4.12
N ALA A 14 0.42 25.72 -3.56
CA ALA A 14 -0.93 25.78 -4.14
C ALA A 14 -1.69 27.07 -3.77
N GLY A 15 -1.07 28.04 -3.08
CA GLY A 15 -1.71 29.28 -2.62
C GLY A 15 -2.79 29.05 -1.56
N LYS A 16 -2.68 27.97 -0.78
CA LYS A 16 -3.63 27.60 0.28
C LYS A 16 -2.97 27.72 1.65
N GLU A 17 -3.79 27.99 2.66
CA GLU A 17 -3.37 27.89 4.06
C GLU A 17 -3.56 26.46 4.59
N GLY A 18 -2.77 26.08 5.61
CA GLY A 18 -2.84 24.78 6.27
C GLY A 18 -1.96 23.72 5.61
N TRP A 19 -2.48 22.51 5.45
CA TRP A 19 -1.73 21.33 4.98
C TRP A 19 -2.44 20.66 3.81
N LEU A 20 -1.72 20.39 2.74
CA LEU A 20 -2.23 19.70 1.57
C LEU A 20 -1.60 18.30 1.46
N PHE A 21 -2.38 17.28 1.75
CA PHE A 21 -2.00 15.88 1.56
C PHE A 21 -2.47 15.38 0.19
N GLY A 22 -1.60 14.62 -0.49
CA GLY A 22 -1.93 13.97 -1.75
C GLY A 22 -2.48 12.55 -1.56
N LEU A 23 -2.93 11.94 -2.66
CA LEU A 23 -3.39 10.55 -2.70
C LEU A 23 -2.31 9.60 -3.26
N ASP A 24 -1.08 10.06 -3.36
CA ASP A 24 0.10 9.26 -3.67
C ASP A 24 0.53 8.45 -2.42
N ASN A 25 1.11 7.27 -2.63
CA ASN A 25 1.47 6.38 -1.53
C ASN A 25 2.36 7.02 -0.46
N PRO A 26 3.40 7.81 -0.79
CA PRO A 26 4.21 8.49 0.21
C PRO A 26 3.44 9.47 1.10
N SER A 27 2.34 10.04 0.61
CA SER A 27 1.49 10.96 1.35
C SER A 27 0.42 10.24 2.17
N ILE A 28 -0.37 9.36 1.53
CA ILE A 28 -1.53 8.74 2.19
C ILE A 28 -1.15 7.67 3.22
N MET A 29 -0.14 6.83 2.95
CA MET A 29 0.14 5.69 3.83
C MET A 29 0.53 6.15 5.23
N PRO A 30 1.51 7.04 5.41
CA PRO A 30 1.84 7.53 6.73
C PRO A 30 0.74 8.43 7.33
N PHE A 31 -0.10 9.08 6.53
CA PHE A 31 -1.27 9.79 7.04
C PHE A 31 -2.23 8.82 7.73
N LEU A 32 -2.57 7.69 7.08
CA LEU A 32 -3.45 6.67 7.65
C LEU A 32 -2.84 5.97 8.88
N GLU A 33 -1.51 5.88 8.95
CA GLU A 33 -0.80 5.26 10.08
C GLU A 33 -0.69 6.17 11.31
N ASN A 34 -0.63 7.51 11.12
CA ASN A 34 -0.28 8.44 12.18
C ASN A 34 -1.39 9.44 12.55
N SER A 35 -2.37 9.69 11.67
CA SER A 35 -3.42 10.66 11.96
C SER A 35 -4.36 10.14 13.04
N ALA A 36 -4.45 10.84 14.18
CA ALA A 36 -5.38 10.50 15.25
C ALA A 36 -6.85 10.79 14.88
N ASN A 37 -7.10 11.71 13.94
CA ASN A 37 -8.44 12.05 13.51
C ASN A 37 -9.03 10.96 12.60
N ARG A 38 -10.00 10.21 13.14
CA ARG A 38 -10.66 9.10 12.44
C ARG A 38 -11.41 9.55 11.20
N GLU A 39 -12.09 10.68 11.26
CA GLU A 39 -12.88 11.22 10.15
C GLU A 39 -11.97 11.59 8.96
N TYR A 40 -10.83 12.20 9.23
CA TYR A 40 -9.86 12.48 8.17
C TYR A 40 -9.23 11.23 7.57
N ARG A 41 -9.01 10.17 8.36
CA ARG A 41 -8.58 8.87 7.82
C ARG A 41 -9.63 8.28 6.89
N GLU A 42 -10.91 8.34 7.26
CA GLU A 42 -12.04 7.89 6.43
C GLU A 42 -12.10 8.67 5.11
N GLN A 43 -12.04 10.01 5.18
CA GLN A 43 -12.05 10.86 3.99
C GLN A 43 -10.87 10.55 3.05
N MET A 44 -9.67 10.43 3.61
CA MET A 44 -8.46 10.13 2.83
C MET A 44 -8.53 8.75 2.17
N LEU A 45 -8.92 7.71 2.91
CA LEU A 45 -9.03 6.36 2.34
C LEU A 45 -10.13 6.30 1.29
N THR A 46 -11.28 6.92 1.55
CA THR A 46 -12.40 6.98 0.60
C THR A 46 -11.98 7.69 -0.69
N ALA A 47 -11.31 8.83 -0.59
CA ALA A 47 -10.79 9.53 -1.76
C ALA A 47 -9.75 8.69 -2.52
N TYR A 48 -8.87 7.99 -1.81
CA TYR A 48 -7.87 7.11 -2.41
C TYR A 48 -8.50 5.94 -3.19
N LEU A 49 -9.48 5.28 -2.61
CA LEU A 49 -10.15 4.13 -3.24
C LEU A 49 -11.02 4.55 -4.44
N ASN A 50 -11.54 5.77 -4.42
CA ASN A 50 -12.35 6.31 -5.50
C ASN A 50 -11.56 7.11 -6.55
N ARG A 51 -10.24 7.01 -6.57
CA ARG A 51 -9.44 7.61 -7.64
C ARG A 51 -9.89 7.08 -9.00
N CYS A 52 -10.10 8.00 -9.93
CA CYS A 52 -10.58 7.69 -11.29
C CYS A 52 -11.93 6.93 -11.34
N ASN A 53 -12.78 7.08 -10.30
CA ASN A 53 -14.11 6.48 -10.17
C ASN A 53 -15.15 7.52 -9.70
N ASN A 54 -15.09 8.74 -10.23
CA ASN A 54 -15.91 9.87 -9.76
C ASN A 54 -16.93 10.37 -10.80
N ASN A 55 -17.18 9.64 -11.87
CA ASN A 55 -18.07 10.01 -12.97
C ASN A 55 -17.75 11.39 -13.58
N ASN A 56 -16.47 11.73 -13.69
CA ASN A 56 -15.96 12.96 -14.29
C ASN A 56 -15.01 12.62 -15.48
N GLU A 57 -14.36 13.63 -16.03
CA GLU A 57 -13.42 13.49 -17.14
C GLU A 57 -12.20 12.58 -16.87
N ASN A 58 -11.90 12.34 -15.60
CA ASN A 58 -10.80 11.46 -15.17
C ASN A 58 -11.29 10.05 -14.81
N ASP A 59 -12.55 9.70 -15.11
CA ASP A 59 -13.10 8.39 -14.81
C ASP A 59 -12.55 7.32 -15.75
N ASN A 60 -12.03 6.23 -15.17
CA ASN A 60 -11.37 5.17 -15.94
C ASN A 60 -12.19 3.88 -16.06
N LYS A 61 -13.44 3.85 -15.65
CA LYS A 61 -14.26 2.62 -15.71
C LYS A 61 -14.37 2.04 -17.12
N GLU A 62 -14.70 2.87 -18.10
CA GLU A 62 -14.80 2.42 -19.50
C GLU A 62 -13.43 2.07 -20.10
N VAL A 63 -12.36 2.79 -19.70
CA VAL A 63 -10.99 2.46 -20.10
C VAL A 63 -10.57 1.10 -19.59
N ILE A 64 -10.86 0.79 -18.30
CA ILE A 64 -10.56 -0.51 -17.69
C ILE A 64 -11.34 -1.63 -18.38
N LYS A 65 -12.64 -1.43 -18.62
CA LYS A 65 -13.48 -2.38 -19.36
C LYS A 65 -12.87 -2.69 -20.74
N ARG A 66 -12.55 -1.66 -21.50
CA ARG A 66 -11.94 -1.81 -22.82
C ARG A 66 -10.59 -2.50 -22.80
N LEU A 67 -9.78 -2.19 -21.78
CA LEU A 67 -8.48 -2.83 -21.59
C LEU A 67 -8.61 -4.34 -21.33
N VAL A 68 -9.58 -4.76 -20.49
CA VAL A 68 -9.83 -6.18 -20.20
C VAL A 68 -10.33 -6.91 -21.45
N GLU A 69 -11.24 -6.31 -22.22
CA GLU A 69 -11.72 -6.85 -23.49
C GLU A 69 -10.56 -7.07 -24.49
N LEU A 70 -9.71 -6.05 -24.68
CA LEU A 70 -8.57 -6.15 -25.58
C LEU A 70 -7.53 -7.19 -25.15
N ARG A 71 -7.30 -7.32 -23.85
CA ARG A 71 -6.43 -8.38 -23.30
C ARG A 71 -6.96 -9.77 -23.60
N LEU A 72 -8.27 -9.96 -23.46
CA LEU A 72 -8.92 -11.24 -23.81
C LEU A 72 -8.84 -11.51 -25.32
N GLN A 73 -9.15 -10.54 -26.17
CA GLN A 73 -9.03 -10.65 -27.63
C GLN A 73 -7.58 -11.02 -28.04
N LYS A 74 -6.58 -10.36 -27.48
CA LYS A 74 -5.18 -10.69 -27.72
C LYS A 74 -4.85 -12.12 -27.36
N ALA A 75 -5.29 -12.60 -26.19
CA ALA A 75 -5.07 -13.97 -25.76
C ALA A 75 -5.71 -14.97 -26.74
N LYS A 76 -6.95 -14.73 -27.16
CA LYS A 76 -7.66 -15.57 -28.16
C LYS A 76 -6.94 -15.63 -29.51
N ILE A 77 -6.44 -14.50 -30.03
CA ILE A 77 -5.66 -14.45 -31.26
C ILE A 77 -4.39 -15.29 -31.17
N LEU A 78 -3.77 -15.33 -29.99
CA LEU A 78 -2.56 -16.09 -29.71
C LEU A 78 -2.84 -17.55 -29.35
N GLY A 79 -4.10 -18.02 -29.38
CA GLY A 79 -4.47 -19.41 -29.15
C GLY A 79 -4.68 -19.78 -27.67
N TYR A 80 -4.80 -18.80 -26.76
CA TYR A 80 -5.03 -19.03 -25.34
C TYR A 80 -6.48 -18.77 -24.95
N GLU A 81 -6.98 -19.50 -23.94
CA GLU A 81 -8.37 -19.35 -23.49
C GLU A 81 -8.60 -18.05 -22.73
N SER A 82 -7.63 -17.61 -21.96
CA SER A 82 -7.69 -16.38 -21.17
C SER A 82 -6.38 -15.59 -21.22
N CYS A 83 -6.43 -14.35 -20.76
CA CYS A 83 -5.23 -13.54 -20.57
C CYS A 83 -4.30 -14.14 -19.51
N ALA A 84 -4.84 -14.83 -18.50
CA ALA A 84 -4.07 -15.51 -17.48
C ALA A 84 -3.27 -16.68 -18.09
N ASP A 85 -3.91 -17.52 -18.90
CA ASP A 85 -3.23 -18.62 -19.61
C ASP A 85 -2.08 -18.10 -20.46
N PHE A 86 -2.32 -17.03 -21.22
CA PHE A 86 -1.27 -16.40 -22.03
C PHE A 86 -0.10 -15.91 -21.18
N ILE A 87 -0.36 -15.17 -20.10
CA ILE A 87 0.70 -14.61 -19.27
C ILE A 87 1.47 -15.69 -18.52
N LEU A 88 0.78 -16.73 -18.02
CA LEU A 88 1.37 -17.78 -17.22
C LEU A 88 2.17 -18.80 -18.06
N SER A 89 1.95 -18.88 -19.36
CA SER A 89 2.60 -19.85 -20.24
C SER A 89 4.14 -19.82 -20.17
N ASP A 90 4.73 -18.67 -19.93
CA ASP A 90 6.17 -18.45 -19.76
C ASP A 90 6.61 -18.19 -18.31
N ARG A 91 5.69 -18.27 -17.34
CA ARG A 91 5.96 -18.06 -15.91
C ARG A 91 6.15 -19.39 -15.16
N MET A 92 6.68 -19.30 -13.94
CA MET A 92 6.96 -20.48 -13.10
C MET A 92 5.71 -21.34 -12.85
N ALA A 93 4.57 -20.69 -12.59
CA ALA A 93 3.32 -21.39 -12.27
C ALA A 93 2.69 -22.12 -13.47
N LYS A 94 2.97 -21.69 -14.71
CA LYS A 94 2.49 -22.25 -15.98
C LYS A 94 0.98 -22.16 -16.20
N THR A 95 0.16 -22.45 -15.21
CA THR A 95 -1.30 -22.50 -15.32
C THR A 95 -2.02 -21.73 -14.22
N PRO A 96 -3.25 -21.25 -14.47
CA PRO A 96 -4.07 -20.62 -13.42
C PRO A 96 -4.35 -21.55 -12.24
N GLU A 97 -4.54 -22.85 -12.47
CA GLU A 97 -4.78 -23.84 -11.40
C GLU A 97 -3.60 -23.92 -10.43
N ALA A 98 -2.35 -23.88 -10.94
CA ALA A 98 -1.18 -23.88 -10.08
C ALA A 98 -1.11 -22.63 -9.19
N VAL A 99 -1.55 -21.47 -9.72
CA VAL A 99 -1.66 -20.24 -8.94
C VAL A 99 -2.73 -20.36 -7.85
N TYR A 100 -3.94 -20.82 -8.20
CA TYR A 100 -5.01 -21.01 -7.23
C TYR A 100 -4.66 -22.04 -6.15
N ASN A 101 -4.05 -23.15 -6.52
CA ASN A 101 -3.59 -24.14 -5.55
C ASN A 101 -2.62 -23.55 -4.50
N LEU A 102 -1.71 -22.67 -4.90
CA LEU A 102 -0.83 -21.97 -3.97
C LEU A 102 -1.60 -20.96 -3.10
N LEU A 103 -2.48 -20.18 -3.71
CA LEU A 103 -3.28 -19.18 -3.00
C LEU A 103 -4.19 -19.84 -1.95
N ASP A 104 -4.84 -20.95 -2.28
CA ASP A 104 -5.73 -21.67 -1.36
C ASP A 104 -4.97 -22.25 -0.16
N GLN A 105 -3.74 -22.71 -0.35
CA GLN A 105 -2.88 -23.17 0.75
C GLN A 105 -2.52 -22.03 1.72
N ILE A 106 -2.36 -20.81 1.22
CA ILE A 106 -1.98 -19.64 2.01
C ILE A 106 -3.22 -18.98 2.63
N TRP A 107 -4.37 -18.99 1.94
CA TRP A 107 -5.56 -18.24 2.33
C TRP A 107 -6.11 -18.62 3.70
N ALA A 108 -6.30 -19.90 3.95
CA ALA A 108 -6.90 -20.37 5.20
C ALA A 108 -6.07 -19.99 6.44
N PRO A 109 -4.73 -20.22 6.50
CA PRO A 109 -3.91 -19.77 7.61
C PRO A 109 -3.81 -18.25 7.70
N ALA A 110 -3.70 -17.52 6.57
CA ALA A 110 -3.64 -16.06 6.56
C ALA A 110 -4.93 -15.43 7.11
N LEU A 111 -6.09 -15.95 6.73
CA LEU A 111 -7.38 -15.48 7.24
C LEU A 111 -7.52 -15.68 8.76
N LYS A 112 -6.98 -16.78 9.30
CA LYS A 112 -6.98 -17.03 10.74
C LYS A 112 -6.14 -15.97 11.48
N VAL A 113 -4.97 -15.63 10.95
CA VAL A 113 -4.09 -14.59 11.52
C VAL A 113 -4.76 -13.23 11.42
N ALA A 114 -5.31 -12.86 10.26
CA ALA A 114 -6.01 -11.59 10.08
C ALA A 114 -7.19 -11.40 11.05
N LYS A 115 -7.95 -12.46 11.34
CA LYS A 115 -9.01 -12.41 12.35
C LYS A 115 -8.48 -12.20 13.78
N SER A 116 -7.32 -12.77 14.10
CA SER A 116 -6.65 -12.53 15.40
C SER A 116 -6.18 -11.08 15.50
N GLU A 117 -5.55 -10.56 14.44
CA GLU A 117 -5.10 -9.16 14.39
C GLU A 117 -6.27 -8.17 14.48
N LEU A 118 -7.40 -8.49 13.86
CA LEU A 118 -8.64 -7.70 14.00
C LEU A 118 -9.13 -7.67 15.45
N ALA A 119 -9.05 -8.80 16.18
CA ALA A 119 -9.40 -8.85 17.58
C ALA A 119 -8.47 -8.00 18.46
N ASP A 120 -7.17 -7.99 18.16
CA ASP A 120 -6.18 -7.14 18.84
C ASP A 120 -6.47 -5.66 18.60
N ILE A 121 -6.77 -5.27 17.35
CA ILE A 121 -7.19 -3.90 16.99
C ILE A 121 -8.45 -3.50 17.78
N GLN A 122 -9.45 -4.38 17.84
CA GLN A 122 -10.69 -4.11 18.59
C GLN A 122 -10.43 -3.96 20.09
N ALA A 123 -9.49 -4.72 20.65
CA ALA A 123 -9.08 -4.59 22.05
C ALA A 123 -8.42 -3.23 22.31
N MET A 124 -7.52 -2.80 21.43
CA MET A 124 -6.86 -1.48 21.54
C MET A 124 -7.85 -0.32 21.43
N ILE A 125 -8.84 -0.40 20.54
CA ILE A 125 -9.92 0.60 20.45
C ILE A 125 -10.65 0.72 21.78
N ARG A 126 -10.97 -0.39 22.42
CA ARG A 126 -11.64 -0.41 23.74
C ARG A 126 -10.75 0.14 24.86
N GLU A 127 -9.48 -0.21 24.89
CA GLU A 127 -8.49 0.31 25.85
C GLU A 127 -8.41 1.86 25.75
N GLU A 128 -8.55 2.42 24.56
CA GLU A 128 -8.58 3.86 24.32
C GLU A 128 -9.96 4.51 24.55
N GLY A 129 -10.95 3.74 25.03
CA GLY A 129 -12.30 4.22 25.31
C GLY A 129 -13.22 4.29 24.07
N GLY A 130 -12.77 3.82 22.91
CA GLY A 130 -13.56 3.74 21.69
C GLY A 130 -14.67 2.68 21.77
N LYS A 131 -15.86 3.01 21.25
CA LYS A 131 -17.06 2.13 21.26
C LYS A 131 -17.50 1.74 19.85
N PHE A 132 -16.60 1.82 18.88
CA PHE A 132 -16.88 1.53 17.47
C PHE A 132 -16.20 0.23 17.03
N ALA A 133 -16.74 -0.41 16.00
CA ALA A 133 -16.06 -1.49 15.31
C ALA A 133 -14.98 -0.91 14.38
N PRO A 134 -13.82 -1.60 14.24
CA PRO A 134 -12.79 -1.15 13.31
C PRO A 134 -13.27 -1.24 11.86
N GLU A 135 -13.03 -0.20 11.12
CA GLU A 135 -13.27 -0.07 9.70
C GLU A 135 -11.95 -0.05 8.92
N ALA A 136 -12.00 -0.08 7.59
CA ALA A 136 -10.82 -0.13 6.75
C ALA A 136 -9.83 1.02 7.01
N TRP A 137 -10.33 2.22 7.31
CA TRP A 137 -9.51 3.40 7.63
C TRP A 137 -8.91 3.38 9.04
N ASP A 138 -9.33 2.47 9.91
CA ASP A 138 -8.78 2.28 11.25
C ASP A 138 -7.62 1.29 11.26
N TRP A 139 -7.58 0.35 10.28
CA TRP A 139 -6.65 -0.77 10.28
C TRP A 139 -5.20 -0.32 10.37
N ARG A 140 -4.75 0.56 9.49
CA ARG A 140 -3.34 1.00 9.47
C ARG A 140 -2.93 1.74 10.73
N TYR A 141 -3.80 2.60 11.24
CA TYR A 141 -3.56 3.34 12.47
C TYR A 141 -3.35 2.43 13.68
N TYR A 142 -4.25 1.50 13.90
CA TYR A 142 -4.16 0.58 15.03
C TYR A 142 -3.10 -0.51 14.80
N ALA A 143 -2.88 -0.97 13.59
CA ALA A 143 -1.79 -1.89 13.27
C ALA A 143 -0.42 -1.26 13.55
N SER A 144 -0.21 0.01 13.22
CA SER A 144 1.00 0.76 13.54
C SER A 144 1.21 0.86 15.06
N LYS A 145 0.16 1.18 15.81
CA LYS A 145 0.19 1.19 17.30
C LYS A 145 0.50 -0.19 17.88
N ALA A 146 -0.14 -1.25 17.38
CA ALA A 146 0.09 -2.62 17.82
C ALA A 146 1.54 -3.04 17.56
N LYS A 147 2.08 -2.70 16.38
CA LYS A 147 3.48 -2.92 16.03
C LYS A 147 4.43 -2.22 17.00
N SER A 148 4.19 -0.94 17.28
CA SER A 148 5.00 -0.16 18.23
C SER A 148 4.94 -0.72 19.64
N LYS A 149 3.74 -1.10 20.12
CA LYS A 149 3.53 -1.72 21.44
C LYS A 149 4.26 -3.07 21.56
N ARG A 150 4.25 -3.87 20.48
CA ARG A 150 4.80 -5.23 20.46
C ARG A 150 6.32 -5.27 20.30
N PHE A 151 6.87 -4.41 19.46
CA PHE A 151 8.27 -4.47 19.06
C PHE A 151 9.12 -3.34 19.62
N SER A 152 8.51 -2.31 20.21
CA SER A 152 9.20 -1.12 20.76
C SER A 152 10.16 -0.46 19.76
N ILE A 153 9.84 -0.53 18.46
CA ILE A 153 10.65 0.07 17.39
C ILE A 153 9.99 1.38 16.96
N ASP A 154 10.77 2.45 17.03
CA ASP A 154 10.42 3.74 16.44
C ASP A 154 11.18 3.90 15.12
N GLU A 155 10.46 3.87 14.00
CA GLU A 155 11.03 4.01 12.66
C GLU A 155 11.74 5.37 12.47
N SER A 156 11.39 6.39 13.25
CA SER A 156 12.06 7.69 13.21
C SER A 156 13.53 7.59 13.61
N GLN A 157 13.90 6.62 14.44
CA GLN A 157 15.29 6.37 14.83
C GLN A 157 16.11 5.75 13.70
N LEU A 158 15.48 5.12 12.72
CA LEU A 158 16.12 4.49 11.57
C LEU A 158 16.38 5.49 10.44
N ALA A 159 15.53 6.50 10.30
CA ALA A 159 15.57 7.45 9.19
C ALA A 159 16.96 8.10 8.96
N PRO A 160 17.73 8.51 10.00
CA PRO A 160 19.06 9.10 9.81
C PRO A 160 20.09 8.16 9.14
N TYR A 161 19.92 6.84 9.28
CA TYR A 161 20.81 5.85 8.68
C TYR A 161 20.53 5.62 7.20
N PHE A 162 19.28 5.84 6.75
CA PHE A 162 18.82 5.60 5.38
C PHE A 162 18.73 6.87 4.53
N LYS A 163 19.62 7.83 4.77
CA LYS A 163 19.77 8.97 3.86
C LYS A 163 20.19 8.47 2.48
N LEU A 164 19.71 9.12 1.42
CA LEU A 164 19.97 8.72 0.04
C LEU A 164 21.47 8.54 -0.25
N GLU A 165 22.29 9.45 0.26
CA GLU A 165 23.74 9.40 0.10
C GLU A 165 24.34 8.15 0.75
N ASN A 166 23.93 7.83 1.98
CA ASN A 166 24.40 6.65 2.71
C ASN A 166 24.00 5.35 1.99
N VAL A 167 22.77 5.30 1.49
CA VAL A 167 22.26 4.12 0.74
C VAL A 167 23.05 3.94 -0.56
N ARG A 168 23.27 5.01 -1.30
CA ARG A 168 24.07 4.98 -2.54
C ARG A 168 25.50 4.48 -2.29
N GLU A 169 26.18 5.06 -1.32
CA GLU A 169 27.53 4.62 -0.94
C GLU A 169 27.55 3.16 -0.47
N GLY A 170 26.51 2.74 0.27
CA GLY A 170 26.32 1.35 0.68
C GLY A 170 26.19 0.40 -0.51
N ILE A 171 25.42 0.77 -1.53
CA ILE A 171 25.27 -0.01 -2.78
C ILE A 171 26.64 -0.15 -3.46
N PHE A 172 27.38 0.94 -3.62
CA PHE A 172 28.71 0.91 -4.24
C PHE A 172 29.69 0.06 -3.45
N TYR A 173 29.68 0.18 -2.12
CA TYR A 173 30.51 -0.63 -1.23
C TYR A 173 30.23 -2.12 -1.39
N VAL A 174 28.94 -2.54 -1.38
CA VAL A 174 28.56 -3.94 -1.54
C VAL A 174 28.95 -4.47 -2.92
N ALA A 175 28.67 -3.72 -3.99
CA ALA A 175 29.04 -4.10 -5.36
C ALA A 175 30.55 -4.24 -5.52
N ASN A 176 31.34 -3.35 -4.91
CA ASN A 176 32.80 -3.46 -4.92
C ASN A 176 33.27 -4.71 -4.17
N LYS A 177 32.74 -4.96 -2.96
CA LYS A 177 33.15 -6.12 -2.15
C LYS A 177 32.79 -7.45 -2.78
N LEU A 178 31.64 -7.56 -3.41
CA LEU A 178 31.16 -8.82 -4.02
C LEU A 178 31.73 -9.06 -5.42
N TYR A 179 31.87 -8.01 -6.22
CA TYR A 179 32.14 -8.13 -7.66
C TYR A 179 33.36 -7.33 -8.14
N GLY A 180 34.06 -6.61 -7.25
CA GLY A 180 35.21 -5.74 -7.61
C GLY A 180 34.84 -4.52 -8.47
N LEU A 181 33.56 -4.17 -8.55
CA LEU A 181 33.09 -3.03 -9.36
C LEU A 181 33.43 -1.69 -8.70
N THR A 182 33.83 -0.73 -9.51
CA THR A 182 34.05 0.68 -9.11
C THR A 182 33.09 1.58 -9.90
N PHE A 183 32.59 2.64 -9.25
CA PHE A 183 31.61 3.56 -9.80
C PHE A 183 32.11 4.99 -9.75
#